data_0496adf38a196152a1527a1dda090c9c
#
_entry.id   0496adf38a196152a1527a1dda090c9c
#
_cell.length_a   1.000
_cell.length_b   1.000
_cell.length_c   1.000
_cell.angle_alpha   90.00
_cell.angle_beta   90.00
_cell.angle_gamma   90.00
#
_symmetry.space_group_name_H-M   'P 1'
#
loop_
_entity.id
_entity.type
_entity.pdbx_description
1 polymer ?
#
loop_
_entity_poly.entity_id
_entity_poly.type
_entity_poly.pdbx_seq_one_letter_code
_entity_poly.pdbx_strand_id
1 'polypeptide(L)'
;WELASYGPLDMSEYTYENYTPLCRVNTDAAAITVNTAWAAENNITDLASFIDYCKAHPGEVKMGGSSAGSVWHVAGGYLMNATGIEIQMVAYPDGAASAVKAAAQNEINGVTVSAAEARSFVESGDLTMLGIMDTERNSIFPDVPTCEEQGYDCLYATQRGMGLPLGVDEAIYEVLSNACAAAIEDPDFIATMDALGQK
;
A
#
# COMPACT_ATOMS: atom_id res chain seq x y z
N TRP A 1 -7.79 1.18 7.71
CA TRP A 1 -7.12 2.45 7.40
C TRP A 1 -8.10 3.63 7.43
N GLU A 2 -9.18 3.58 6.68
CA GLU A 2 -10.13 4.68 6.49
C GLU A 2 -10.70 5.19 7.82
N LEU A 3 -10.99 4.30 8.77
CA LEU A 3 -11.46 4.68 10.11
C LEU A 3 -10.43 5.52 10.89
N ALA A 4 -9.14 5.39 10.60
CA ALA A 4 -8.09 6.17 11.24
C ALA A 4 -7.81 7.51 10.53
N SER A 5 -8.03 7.58 9.21
CA SER A 5 -7.65 8.73 8.39
C SER A 5 -8.80 9.66 8.03
N TYR A 6 -9.99 9.14 7.81
CA TYR A 6 -11.11 9.95 7.29
C TYR A 6 -11.66 10.96 8.30
N GLY A 7 -11.60 10.64 9.61
CA GLY A 7 -11.96 11.61 10.64
C GLY A 7 -11.05 12.84 10.62
N PRO A 8 -9.73 12.68 10.78
CA PRO A 8 -8.77 13.80 10.69
C PRO A 8 -8.76 14.56 9.37
N LEU A 9 -9.18 13.92 8.26
CA LEU A 9 -9.30 14.54 6.94
C LEU A 9 -10.67 15.17 6.68
N ASP A 10 -11.57 15.17 7.66
CA ASP A 10 -12.95 15.65 7.55
C ASP A 10 -13.76 14.97 6.42
N MET A 11 -13.45 13.69 6.16
CA MET A 11 -14.08 12.88 5.12
C MET A 11 -15.20 11.97 5.66
N SER A 12 -15.28 11.77 6.98
CA SER A 12 -16.30 10.97 7.67
C SER A 12 -16.47 11.43 9.11
N GLU A 13 -17.71 11.40 9.61
CA GLU A 13 -18.03 11.56 11.02
C GLU A 13 -17.73 10.28 11.85
N TYR A 14 -17.54 9.14 11.18
CA TYR A 14 -17.20 7.87 11.82
C TYR A 14 -15.68 7.68 11.87
N THR A 15 -15.20 7.34 13.07
CA THR A 15 -13.79 7.04 13.34
C THR A 15 -13.66 5.67 13.99
N TYR A 16 -12.44 5.22 14.25
CA TYR A 16 -12.19 3.97 14.99
C TYR A 16 -12.85 3.96 16.39
N GLU A 17 -13.09 5.13 16.99
CA GLU A 17 -13.73 5.26 18.30
C GLU A 17 -15.21 4.87 18.31
N ASN A 18 -15.84 4.77 17.14
CA ASN A 18 -17.25 4.38 16.99
C ASN A 18 -17.44 2.85 16.91
N TYR A 19 -16.35 2.09 17.00
CA TYR A 19 -16.38 0.64 16.82
C TYR A 19 -15.61 -0.09 17.92
N THR A 20 -16.05 -1.30 18.23
CA THR A 20 -15.30 -2.27 19.02
C THR A 20 -14.57 -3.21 18.07
N PRO A 21 -13.22 -3.26 18.08
CA PRO A 21 -12.46 -4.15 17.18
C PRO A 21 -12.70 -5.62 17.54
N LEU A 22 -12.82 -6.48 16.52
CA LEU A 22 -12.86 -7.94 16.67
C LEU A 22 -11.49 -8.55 16.36
N CYS A 23 -11.02 -8.39 15.15
CA CYS A 23 -9.73 -8.93 14.72
C CYS A 23 -9.12 -8.10 13.61
N ARG A 24 -7.80 -8.20 13.47
CA ARG A 24 -7.10 -7.83 12.24
C ARG A 24 -7.12 -9.04 11.30
N VAL A 25 -7.58 -8.84 10.07
CA VAL A 25 -7.69 -9.89 9.05
C VAL A 25 -6.37 -10.02 8.29
N ASN A 26 -5.81 -8.89 7.85
CA ASN A 26 -4.53 -8.87 7.15
C ASN A 26 -3.83 -7.52 7.27
N THR A 27 -2.56 -7.52 6.87
CA THR A 27 -1.75 -6.34 6.60
C THR A 27 -1.29 -6.39 5.15
N ASP A 28 -1.33 -5.25 4.46
CA ASP A 28 -0.98 -5.13 3.04
C ASP A 28 -0.08 -3.90 2.88
N ALA A 29 1.21 -4.16 2.68
CA ALA A 29 2.21 -3.10 2.59
C ALA A 29 2.19 -2.41 1.23
N ALA A 30 2.46 -1.10 1.22
CA ALA A 30 2.67 -0.37 -0.02
C ALA A 30 3.99 -0.80 -0.67
N ALA A 31 4.01 -0.72 -1.99
CA ALA A 31 5.20 -0.89 -2.81
C ALA A 31 5.44 0.34 -3.69
N ILE A 32 6.69 0.68 -3.90
CA ILE A 32 7.11 1.74 -4.81
C ILE A 32 7.40 1.09 -6.14
N THR A 33 6.54 1.35 -7.13
CA THR A 33 6.59 0.68 -8.44
C THR A 33 6.57 1.72 -9.54
N VAL A 34 7.46 1.61 -10.52
CA VAL A 34 7.62 2.59 -11.59
C VAL A 34 7.43 1.95 -12.97
N ASN A 35 7.13 2.76 -13.99
CA ASN A 35 7.13 2.31 -15.37
C ASN A 35 8.54 1.87 -15.79
N THR A 36 8.67 0.66 -16.32
CA THR A 36 9.96 0.05 -16.64
C THR A 36 10.71 0.82 -17.74
N ALA A 37 10.03 1.26 -18.78
CA ALA A 37 10.65 2.00 -19.87
C ALA A 37 11.14 3.37 -19.41
N TRP A 38 10.30 4.11 -18.67
CA TRP A 38 10.68 5.39 -18.08
C TRP A 38 11.86 5.26 -17.12
N ALA A 39 11.85 4.23 -16.27
CA ALA A 39 12.95 3.96 -15.34
C ALA A 39 14.27 3.68 -16.08
N ALA A 40 14.22 2.87 -17.13
CA ALA A 40 15.40 2.58 -17.96
C ALA A 40 15.96 3.82 -18.67
N GLU A 41 15.10 4.68 -19.22
CA GLU A 41 15.50 5.95 -19.87
C GLU A 41 16.20 6.91 -18.91
N ASN A 42 15.88 6.84 -17.61
CA ASN A 42 16.40 7.73 -16.58
C ASN A 42 17.43 7.06 -15.66
N ASN A 43 17.90 5.85 -16.01
CA ASN A 43 18.88 5.05 -15.25
C ASN A 43 18.41 4.76 -13.80
N ILE A 44 17.12 4.57 -13.59
CA ILE A 44 16.52 4.19 -12.31
C ILE A 44 16.50 2.67 -12.22
N THR A 45 17.35 2.10 -11.36
CA THR A 45 17.53 0.66 -11.21
C THR A 45 17.12 0.14 -9.83
N ASP A 46 16.99 1.04 -8.85
CA ASP A 46 16.68 0.75 -7.45
C ASP A 46 16.03 1.96 -6.77
N LEU A 47 15.67 1.83 -5.51
CA LEU A 47 15.04 2.91 -4.75
C LEU A 47 15.99 4.11 -4.56
N ALA A 48 17.28 3.88 -4.41
CA ALA A 48 18.24 4.95 -4.22
C ALA A 48 18.33 5.86 -5.47
N SER A 49 18.50 5.26 -6.65
CA SER A 49 18.53 6.00 -7.93
C SER A 49 17.21 6.71 -8.23
N PHE A 50 16.07 6.12 -7.83
CA PHE A 50 14.76 6.78 -7.93
C PHE A 50 14.69 8.04 -7.03
N ILE A 51 15.14 7.91 -5.78
CA ILE A 51 15.16 9.03 -4.83
C ILE A 51 16.10 10.14 -5.31
N ASP A 52 17.29 9.80 -5.82
CA ASP A 52 18.24 10.76 -6.36
C ASP A 52 17.66 11.47 -7.59
N TYR A 53 16.98 10.74 -8.47
CA TYR A 53 16.27 11.33 -9.60
C TYR A 53 15.20 12.32 -9.15
N CYS A 54 14.35 11.93 -8.18
CA CYS A 54 13.31 12.82 -7.65
C CYS A 54 13.88 14.10 -7.01
N LYS A 55 15.03 13.98 -6.31
CA LYS A 55 15.73 15.15 -5.73
C LYS A 55 16.30 16.09 -6.79
N ALA A 56 16.73 15.55 -7.93
CA ALA A 56 17.21 16.34 -9.06
C ALA A 56 16.06 16.99 -9.88
N HIS A 57 14.85 16.40 -9.80
CA HIS A 57 13.66 16.81 -10.54
C HIS A 57 12.44 17.01 -9.61
N PRO A 58 12.50 17.97 -8.65
CA PRO A 58 11.46 18.13 -7.64
C PRO A 58 10.10 18.45 -8.27
N GLY A 59 9.06 17.69 -7.90
CA GLY A 59 7.70 17.86 -8.37
C GLY A 59 7.42 17.44 -9.83
N GLU A 60 8.41 16.91 -10.56
CA GLU A 60 8.23 16.46 -11.95
C GLU A 60 7.72 15.00 -12.04
N VAL A 61 8.07 14.16 -11.07
CA VAL A 61 7.68 12.74 -11.05
C VAL A 61 6.23 12.60 -10.61
N LYS A 62 5.41 11.98 -11.44
CA LYS A 62 4.00 11.71 -11.16
C LYS A 62 3.81 10.28 -10.66
N MET A 63 3.30 10.15 -9.44
CA MET A 63 2.98 8.85 -8.83
C MET A 63 1.48 8.73 -8.59
N GLY A 64 0.90 7.62 -9.00
CA GLY A 64 -0.50 7.31 -8.74
C GLY A 64 -0.70 6.56 -7.43
N GLY A 65 -1.86 6.72 -6.84
CA GLY A 65 -2.34 5.92 -5.72
C GLY A 65 -3.77 5.46 -6.00
N SER A 66 -4.66 5.73 -5.06
CA SER A 66 -6.11 5.63 -5.26
C SER A 66 -6.74 7.02 -5.10
N SER A 67 -7.98 7.13 -4.60
CA SER A 67 -8.61 8.45 -4.37
C SER A 67 -7.77 9.34 -3.46
N ALA A 68 -7.93 10.64 -3.57
CA ALA A 68 -7.26 11.60 -2.70
C ALA A 68 -7.57 11.30 -1.21
N GLY A 69 -6.54 11.30 -0.35
CA GLY A 69 -6.66 10.98 1.08
C GLY A 69 -6.82 9.48 1.41
N SER A 70 -6.94 8.62 0.41
CA SER A 70 -6.99 7.17 0.64
C SER A 70 -5.62 6.57 0.95
N VAL A 71 -5.60 5.30 1.36
CA VAL A 71 -4.39 4.61 1.81
C VAL A 71 -3.22 4.74 0.84
N TRP A 72 -3.41 4.49 -0.43
CA TRP A 72 -2.32 4.52 -1.41
C TRP A 72 -1.90 5.94 -1.83
N HIS A 73 -2.79 6.90 -1.74
CA HIS A 73 -2.44 8.31 -1.94
C HIS A 73 -1.58 8.82 -0.77
N VAL A 74 -1.91 8.44 0.46
CA VAL A 74 -1.13 8.80 1.65
C VAL A 74 0.21 8.07 1.69
N ALA A 75 0.31 6.85 1.14
CA ALA A 75 1.60 6.13 1.01
C ALA A 75 2.66 6.95 0.26
N GLY A 76 2.26 7.63 -0.83
CA GLY A 76 3.16 8.55 -1.54
C GLY A 76 3.58 9.75 -0.69
N GLY A 77 2.65 10.32 0.09
CA GLY A 77 2.97 11.37 1.06
C GLY A 77 3.94 10.91 2.14
N TYR A 78 3.77 9.68 2.61
CA TYR A 78 4.68 9.07 3.58
C TYR A 78 6.08 8.86 2.99
N LEU A 79 6.17 8.40 1.74
CA LEU A 79 7.44 8.28 1.01
C LEU A 79 8.16 9.63 0.90
N MET A 80 7.43 10.70 0.52
CA MET A 80 7.99 12.06 0.47
C MET A 80 8.55 12.49 1.82
N ASN A 81 7.80 12.26 2.90
CA ASN A 81 8.24 12.64 4.25
C ASN A 81 9.49 11.86 4.71
N ALA A 82 9.54 10.55 4.43
CA ALA A 82 10.64 9.68 4.84
C ALA A 82 11.94 9.94 4.06
N THR A 83 11.86 10.39 2.82
CA THR A 83 13.02 10.51 1.92
C THR A 83 13.40 11.95 1.55
N GLY A 84 12.52 12.91 1.84
CA GLY A 84 12.70 14.32 1.51
C GLY A 84 12.58 14.62 0.00
N ILE A 85 11.95 13.74 -0.78
CA ILE A 85 11.67 13.97 -2.20
C ILE A 85 10.38 14.76 -2.38
N GLU A 86 10.22 15.38 -3.54
CA GLU A 86 8.98 16.01 -3.99
C GLU A 86 8.46 15.27 -5.22
N ILE A 87 7.32 14.58 -5.08
CA ILE A 87 6.61 13.93 -6.17
C ILE A 87 5.19 14.49 -6.28
N GLN A 88 4.62 14.43 -7.48
CA GLN A 88 3.24 14.83 -7.72
C GLN A 88 2.32 13.62 -7.58
N MET A 89 1.53 13.58 -6.49
CA MET A 89 0.53 12.52 -6.31
C MET A 89 -0.71 12.77 -7.18
N VAL A 90 -1.02 11.82 -8.05
CA VAL A 90 -2.20 11.83 -8.92
C VAL A 90 -3.28 10.93 -8.32
N ALA A 91 -4.42 11.53 -8.02
CA ALA A 91 -5.57 10.79 -7.47
C ALA A 91 -6.34 10.06 -8.58
N TYR A 92 -6.71 8.80 -8.30
CA TYR A 92 -7.54 7.97 -9.15
C TYR A 92 -8.82 7.57 -8.41
N PRO A 93 -9.93 8.30 -8.61
CA PRO A 93 -11.18 8.04 -7.89
C PRO A 93 -11.76 6.63 -8.12
N ASP A 94 -11.46 6.03 -9.26
CA ASP A 94 -11.89 4.67 -9.62
C ASP A 94 -11.04 3.57 -8.95
N GLY A 95 -10.06 3.95 -8.14
CA GLY A 95 -9.24 3.04 -7.36
C GLY A 95 -7.84 2.78 -7.94
N ALA A 96 -7.07 1.99 -7.22
CA ALA A 96 -5.66 1.70 -7.50
C ALA A 96 -5.44 1.03 -8.87
N ALA A 97 -6.35 0.17 -9.32
CA ALA A 97 -6.24 -0.51 -10.61
C ALA A 97 -6.11 0.46 -11.80
N SER A 98 -6.82 1.59 -11.74
CA SER A 98 -6.73 2.64 -12.77
C SER A 98 -5.37 3.34 -12.75
N ALA A 99 -4.81 3.59 -11.56
CA ALA A 99 -3.47 4.16 -11.39
C ALA A 99 -2.38 3.22 -11.91
N VAL A 100 -2.46 1.93 -11.57
CA VAL A 100 -1.51 0.90 -12.03
C VAL A 100 -1.53 0.79 -13.56
N LYS A 101 -2.71 0.80 -14.17
CA LYS A 101 -2.84 0.79 -15.63
C LYS A 101 -2.23 2.04 -16.28
N ALA A 102 -2.48 3.22 -15.72
CA ALA A 102 -1.91 4.47 -16.21
C ALA A 102 -0.37 4.47 -16.12
N ALA A 103 0.19 3.93 -15.03
CA ALA A 103 1.64 3.76 -14.89
C ALA A 103 2.21 2.77 -15.92
N ALA A 104 1.55 1.62 -16.12
CA ALA A 104 1.97 0.65 -17.13
C ALA A 104 1.94 1.24 -18.57
N GLN A 105 1.01 2.13 -18.85
CA GLN A 105 0.88 2.85 -20.12
C GLN A 105 1.80 4.07 -20.24
N ASN A 106 2.64 4.34 -19.23
CA ASN A 106 3.53 5.51 -19.15
C ASN A 106 2.80 6.88 -19.20
N GLU A 107 1.56 6.93 -18.74
CA GLU A 107 0.81 8.19 -18.56
C GLU A 107 1.24 8.92 -17.28
N ILE A 108 1.69 8.14 -16.28
CA ILE A 108 2.36 8.58 -15.06
C ILE A 108 3.62 7.73 -14.84
N ASN A 109 4.54 8.20 -14.02
CA ASN A 109 5.86 7.57 -13.87
C ASN A 109 5.83 6.32 -12.97
N GLY A 110 4.84 6.21 -12.08
CA GLY A 110 4.73 5.04 -11.19
C GLY A 110 3.54 5.12 -10.24
N VAL A 111 3.53 4.22 -9.28
CA VAL A 111 2.46 4.08 -8.27
C VAL A 111 3.02 3.75 -6.90
N THR A 112 2.24 4.11 -5.86
CA THR A 112 2.44 3.69 -4.46
C THR A 112 1.24 2.86 -4.01
N VAL A 113 1.13 1.63 -4.53
CA VAL A 113 0.05 0.66 -4.23
C VAL A 113 0.65 -0.61 -3.64
N SER A 114 -0.18 -1.60 -3.25
CA SER A 114 0.37 -2.87 -2.77
C SER A 114 1.05 -3.66 -3.89
N ALA A 115 1.95 -4.57 -3.49
CA ALA A 115 2.61 -5.48 -4.43
C ALA A 115 1.60 -6.35 -5.21
N ALA A 116 0.52 -6.80 -4.54
CA ALA A 116 -0.54 -7.59 -5.14
C ALA A 116 -1.28 -6.84 -6.26
N GLU A 117 -1.57 -5.55 -6.06
CA GLU A 117 -2.28 -4.73 -7.05
C GLU A 117 -1.44 -4.45 -8.31
N ALA A 118 -0.12 -4.34 -8.17
CA ALA A 118 0.80 -4.13 -9.29
C ALA A 118 1.25 -5.44 -9.98
N ARG A 119 0.96 -6.61 -9.38
CA ARG A 119 1.54 -7.91 -9.72
C ARG A 119 1.55 -8.23 -11.20
N SER A 120 0.41 -8.15 -11.87
CA SER A 120 0.29 -8.57 -13.28
C SER A 120 1.19 -7.76 -14.21
N PHE A 121 1.35 -6.46 -13.95
CA PHE A 121 2.20 -5.58 -14.76
C PHE A 121 3.69 -5.66 -14.39
N VAL A 122 4.01 -6.07 -13.17
CA VAL A 122 5.38 -6.38 -12.78
C VAL A 122 5.83 -7.72 -13.41
N GLU A 123 4.96 -8.74 -13.37
CA GLU A 123 5.22 -10.03 -14.01
C GLU A 123 5.30 -9.94 -15.55
N SER A 124 4.56 -9.02 -16.19
CA SER A 124 4.69 -8.75 -17.64
C SER A 124 5.92 -7.92 -18.01
N GLY A 125 6.56 -7.25 -17.03
CA GLY A 125 7.71 -6.38 -17.25
C GLY A 125 7.36 -4.92 -17.63
N ASP A 126 6.08 -4.55 -17.64
CA ASP A 126 5.64 -3.17 -17.91
C ASP A 126 5.96 -2.24 -16.74
N LEU A 127 5.97 -2.79 -15.52
CA LEU A 127 6.33 -2.09 -14.30
C LEU A 127 7.51 -2.77 -13.59
N THR A 128 8.33 -1.96 -12.90
CA THR A 128 9.43 -2.39 -12.06
C THR A 128 9.18 -1.96 -10.61
N MET A 129 9.19 -2.93 -9.69
CA MET A 129 9.03 -2.66 -8.27
C MET A 129 10.40 -2.37 -7.64
N LEU A 130 10.56 -1.21 -7.01
CA LEU A 130 11.83 -0.72 -6.48
C LEU A 130 12.00 -1.00 -4.98
N GLY A 131 10.91 -1.14 -4.24
CA GLY A 131 10.97 -1.40 -2.80
C GLY A 131 9.61 -1.63 -2.18
N ILE A 132 9.60 -2.40 -1.09
CA ILE A 132 8.43 -2.69 -0.26
C ILE A 132 8.50 -1.84 1.01
N MET A 133 7.43 -1.18 1.38
CA MET A 133 7.33 -0.34 2.58
C MET A 133 6.95 -1.19 3.81
N ASP A 134 7.69 -2.27 4.05
CA ASP A 134 7.49 -3.22 5.15
C ASP A 134 8.84 -3.58 5.80
N THR A 135 8.80 -4.22 6.96
CA THR A 135 9.98 -4.77 7.67
C THR A 135 10.50 -6.06 7.02
N GLU A 136 9.66 -6.74 6.25
CA GLU A 136 10.00 -8.00 5.58
C GLU A 136 9.63 -7.91 4.10
N ARG A 137 10.37 -8.63 3.27
CA ARG A 137 10.09 -8.75 1.84
C ARG A 137 8.73 -9.41 1.60
N ASN A 138 8.10 -9.04 0.50
CA ASN A 138 6.81 -9.60 0.12
C ASN A 138 6.97 -11.05 -0.37
N SER A 139 6.05 -11.95 0.02
CA SER A 139 6.12 -13.39 -0.34
C SER A 139 5.99 -13.66 -1.84
N ILE A 140 5.25 -12.81 -2.57
CA ILE A 140 5.13 -12.95 -4.03
C ILE A 140 6.26 -12.28 -4.82
N PHE A 141 7.02 -11.39 -4.18
CA PHE A 141 8.20 -10.71 -4.76
C PHE A 141 9.41 -10.79 -3.81
N PRO A 142 9.92 -12.00 -3.52
CA PRO A 142 10.99 -12.18 -2.52
C PRO A 142 12.32 -11.56 -2.93
N ASP A 143 12.51 -11.27 -4.22
CA ASP A 143 13.71 -10.61 -4.74
C ASP A 143 13.67 -9.09 -4.61
N VAL A 144 12.49 -8.48 -4.37
CA VAL A 144 12.36 -7.04 -4.18
C VAL A 144 12.70 -6.69 -2.73
N PRO A 145 13.73 -5.86 -2.49
CA PRO A 145 14.14 -5.48 -1.15
C PRO A 145 13.10 -4.56 -0.49
N THR A 146 13.09 -4.54 0.84
CA THR A 146 12.33 -3.54 1.59
C THR A 146 13.00 -2.17 1.50
N CYS A 147 12.24 -1.10 1.83
CA CYS A 147 12.83 0.24 1.93
C CYS A 147 13.89 0.28 3.03
N GLU A 148 13.68 -0.41 4.15
CA GLU A 148 14.62 -0.49 5.27
C GLU A 148 15.93 -1.19 4.87
N GLU A 149 15.88 -2.32 4.13
CA GLU A 149 17.07 -2.98 3.58
C GLU A 149 17.89 -2.07 2.67
N GLN A 150 17.25 -1.07 2.05
CA GLN A 150 17.89 -0.06 1.20
C GLN A 150 18.28 1.23 1.97
N GLY A 151 18.13 1.24 3.30
CA GLY A 151 18.55 2.34 4.17
C GLY A 151 17.53 3.47 4.34
N TYR A 152 16.27 3.25 3.98
CA TYR A 152 15.19 4.22 4.12
C TYR A 152 14.16 3.77 5.15
N ASP A 153 13.97 4.54 6.22
CA ASP A 153 12.93 4.31 7.24
C ASP A 153 11.56 4.72 6.67
N CYS A 154 11.01 3.82 5.86
CA CYS A 154 9.77 4.06 5.14
C CYS A 154 8.85 2.84 5.25
N LEU A 155 8.15 2.74 6.39
CA LEU A 155 7.19 1.68 6.69
C LEU A 155 5.77 2.21 6.50
N TYR A 156 5.01 1.60 5.61
CA TYR A 156 3.63 1.98 5.36
C TYR A 156 2.78 0.82 4.86
N ALA A 157 1.77 0.45 5.62
CA ALA A 157 0.84 -0.61 5.26
C ALA A 157 -0.60 -0.27 5.63
N THR A 158 -1.55 -0.76 4.85
CA THR A 158 -2.94 -0.81 5.28
C THR A 158 -3.16 -2.03 6.16
N GLN A 159 -4.03 -1.88 7.15
CA GLN A 159 -4.51 -2.99 7.98
C GLN A 159 -6.01 -3.12 7.75
N ARG A 160 -6.44 -4.31 7.38
CA ARG A 160 -7.86 -4.63 7.26
C ARG A 160 -8.28 -5.44 8.47
N GLY A 161 -9.45 -5.12 9.01
CA GLY A 161 -9.97 -5.80 10.18
C GLY A 161 -11.48 -5.81 10.19
N MET A 162 -12.03 -6.50 11.15
CA MET A 162 -13.44 -6.50 11.46
C MET A 162 -13.70 -5.81 12.80
N GLY A 163 -14.81 -5.10 12.89
CA GLY A 163 -15.26 -4.45 14.10
C GLY A 163 -16.77 -4.43 14.17
N LEU A 164 -17.30 -4.24 15.36
CA LEU A 164 -18.72 -4.11 15.64
C LEU A 164 -19.03 -2.68 16.06
N PRO A 165 -20.26 -2.17 15.82
CA PRO A 165 -20.72 -0.93 16.43
C PRO A 165 -20.60 -0.99 17.95
N LEU A 166 -20.46 0.15 18.60
CA LEU A 166 -20.49 0.22 20.06
C LEU A 166 -21.83 -0.27 20.63
N GLY A 167 -21.78 -0.92 21.80
CA GLY A 167 -22.97 -1.35 22.53
C GLY A 167 -23.56 -2.69 22.06
N VAL A 168 -22.83 -3.44 21.26
CA VAL A 168 -23.22 -4.84 20.97
C VAL A 168 -23.13 -5.70 22.24
N ASP A 169 -24.10 -6.60 22.41
CA ASP A 169 -24.16 -7.53 23.53
C ASP A 169 -22.90 -8.38 23.62
N GLU A 170 -22.40 -8.59 24.85
CA GLU A 170 -21.17 -9.33 25.14
C GLU A 170 -21.21 -10.77 24.56
N ALA A 171 -22.35 -11.44 24.66
CA ALA A 171 -22.48 -12.80 24.13
C ALA A 171 -22.34 -12.85 22.60
N ILE A 172 -22.81 -11.79 21.90
CA ILE A 172 -22.64 -11.65 20.45
C ILE A 172 -21.17 -11.36 20.14
N TYR A 173 -20.54 -10.46 20.91
CA TYR A 173 -19.13 -10.16 20.76
C TYR A 173 -18.24 -11.41 20.92
N GLU A 174 -18.47 -12.21 21.97
CA GLU A 174 -17.71 -13.45 22.21
C GLU A 174 -17.86 -14.46 21.06
N VAL A 175 -19.07 -14.68 20.57
CA VAL A 175 -19.30 -15.61 19.46
C VAL A 175 -18.57 -15.17 18.20
N LEU A 176 -18.68 -13.88 17.85
CA LEU A 176 -18.04 -13.35 16.64
C LEU A 176 -16.52 -13.27 16.78
N SER A 177 -16.01 -12.90 17.95
CA SER A 177 -14.57 -12.86 18.22
C SER A 177 -13.95 -14.25 18.11
N ASN A 178 -14.59 -15.27 18.69
CA ASN A 178 -14.12 -16.65 18.58
C ASN A 178 -14.19 -17.17 17.13
N ALA A 179 -15.24 -16.83 16.38
CA ALA A 179 -15.34 -17.19 14.97
C ALA A 179 -14.25 -16.51 14.12
N CYS A 180 -13.97 -15.23 14.37
CA CYS A 180 -12.88 -14.51 13.71
C CYS A 180 -11.51 -15.14 14.04
N ALA A 181 -11.25 -15.44 15.32
CA ALA A 181 -10.01 -16.08 15.73
C ALA A 181 -9.80 -17.42 15.03
N ALA A 182 -10.84 -18.26 14.96
CA ALA A 182 -10.77 -19.53 14.25
C ALA A 182 -10.55 -19.34 12.74
N ALA A 183 -11.17 -18.33 12.13
CA ALA A 183 -11.04 -18.09 10.70
C ALA A 183 -9.65 -17.58 10.28
N ILE A 184 -9.02 -16.70 11.08
CA ILE A 184 -7.67 -16.18 10.76
C ILE A 184 -6.57 -17.21 11.04
N GLU A 185 -6.83 -18.24 11.85
CA GLU A 185 -5.93 -19.37 12.11
C GLU A 185 -6.15 -20.55 11.15
N ASP A 186 -7.16 -20.47 10.28
CA ASP A 186 -7.46 -21.53 9.32
C ASP A 186 -6.33 -21.65 8.28
N PRO A 187 -5.77 -22.86 8.05
CA PRO A 187 -4.67 -23.05 7.11
C PRO A 187 -4.98 -22.64 5.67
N ASP A 188 -6.23 -22.81 5.22
CA ASP A 188 -6.62 -22.42 3.85
C ASP A 188 -6.72 -20.89 3.74
N PHE A 189 -7.15 -20.20 4.81
CA PHE A 189 -7.13 -18.76 4.87
C PHE A 189 -5.69 -18.22 4.83
N ILE A 190 -4.80 -18.75 5.67
CA ILE A 190 -3.38 -18.35 5.70
C ILE A 190 -2.74 -18.57 4.33
N ALA A 191 -2.93 -19.74 3.71
CA ALA A 191 -2.39 -20.03 2.38
C ALA A 191 -2.92 -19.06 1.31
N THR A 192 -4.19 -18.63 1.44
CA THR A 192 -4.79 -17.65 0.53
C THR A 192 -4.15 -16.27 0.72
N MET A 193 -3.93 -15.82 1.95
CA MET A 193 -3.28 -14.54 2.24
C MET A 193 -1.83 -14.54 1.74
N ASP A 194 -1.08 -15.61 1.98
CA ASP A 194 0.29 -15.75 1.48
C ASP A 194 0.36 -15.69 -0.05
N ALA A 195 -0.57 -16.35 -0.74
CA ALA A 195 -0.66 -16.32 -2.20
C ALA A 195 -1.01 -14.92 -2.75
N LEU A 196 -1.62 -14.07 -1.95
CA LEU A 196 -1.91 -12.67 -2.25
C LEU A 196 -0.77 -11.73 -1.82
N GLY A 197 0.28 -12.22 -1.15
CA GLY A 197 1.35 -11.42 -0.57
C GLY A 197 0.89 -10.53 0.58
N GLN A 198 -0.14 -10.93 1.30
CA GLN A 198 -0.72 -10.25 2.46
C GLN A 198 -0.39 -11.03 3.74
N LYS A 199 -0.21 -10.30 4.85
CA LYS A 199 0.17 -10.90 6.15
C LYS A 199 -0.97 -10.82 7.14
#